data_b65986f8298aa164881bc29d61c5df3e
#
_entry.id   b65986f8298aa164881bc29d61c5df3e
#
_cell.length_a   1.000
_cell.length_b   1.000
_cell.length_c   1.000
_cell.angle_alpha   90.00
_cell.angle_beta   90.00
_cell.angle_gamma   90.00
#
_symmetry.space_group_name_H-M   'P 1'
#
loop_
_entity.id
_entity.type
_entity.pdbx_description
1 polymer ?
#
loop_
_entity_poly.entity_id
_entity_poly.type
_entity_poly.pdbx_seq_one_letter_code
_entity_poly.pdbx_strand_id
1 'polypeptide(L)'
;MLGATVASAFWPLLVLSALSTPALAEPRQILGYAGALGEWELTATVNEKTRLLGKEFSGPLSMKHVGICTQDGPEERLGEIRLQISAFSSQLDAKLLVEGIECTYSAQSSTPYSGMMACPDREAIPLKLWLK
;
A
#
# COMPACT_ATOMS: atom_id res chain seq x y z
N MET A 1 48.23 42.42 -47.35
CA MET A 1 47.73 42.42 -46.01
C MET A 1 46.43 41.64 -45.99
N LEU A 2 46.55 40.43 -45.59
CA LEU A 2 45.39 39.53 -45.52
C LEU A 2 44.95 39.36 -44.05
N GLY A 3 43.87 40.01 -43.74
CA GLY A 3 43.22 39.80 -42.43
C GLY A 3 42.41 38.51 -42.46
N ALA A 4 42.90 37.50 -41.78
CA ALA A 4 42.12 36.30 -41.59
C ALA A 4 41.14 36.52 -40.45
N THR A 5 39.92 36.73 -40.83
CA THR A 5 38.83 36.73 -39.83
C THR A 5 38.49 35.28 -39.50
N VAL A 6 38.92 34.82 -38.33
CA VAL A 6 38.51 33.55 -37.79
C VAL A 6 37.11 33.76 -37.20
N ALA A 7 36.11 33.30 -37.88
CA ALA A 7 34.77 33.26 -37.35
C ALA A 7 34.69 32.09 -36.34
N SER A 8 34.77 32.42 -35.08
CA SER A 8 34.50 31.47 -34.02
C SER A 8 32.99 31.19 -33.97
N ALA A 9 32.59 30.08 -34.56
CA ALA A 9 31.24 29.61 -34.40
C ALA A 9 31.10 29.08 -33.00
N PHE A 10 30.53 29.89 -32.13
CA PHE A 10 30.01 29.40 -30.82
C PHE A 10 28.76 28.58 -31.07
N TRP A 11 28.92 27.31 -30.95
CA TRP A 11 27.77 26.42 -30.94
C TRP A 11 27.26 26.30 -29.49
N PRO A 12 26.05 26.77 -29.16
CA PRO A 12 25.52 26.55 -27.84
C PRO A 12 25.16 25.07 -27.74
N LEU A 13 25.91 24.34 -26.92
CA LEU A 13 25.50 23.02 -26.43
C LEU A 13 24.26 23.20 -25.58
N LEU A 14 23.11 22.99 -26.19
CA LEU A 14 21.85 22.81 -25.47
C LEU A 14 21.98 21.51 -24.69
N VAL A 15 22.40 21.62 -23.44
CA VAL A 15 22.27 20.53 -22.47
C VAL A 15 20.78 20.39 -22.14
N LEU A 16 20.10 19.51 -22.86
CA LEU A 16 18.79 19.08 -22.46
C LEU A 16 18.97 18.28 -21.15
N SER A 17 18.79 18.94 -20.02
CA SER A 17 18.64 18.30 -18.75
C SER A 17 17.32 17.58 -18.81
N ALA A 18 17.34 16.30 -19.14
CA ALA A 18 16.18 15.43 -18.98
C ALA A 18 15.90 15.34 -17.50
N LEU A 19 14.96 16.13 -17.00
CA LEU A 19 14.37 15.98 -15.70
C LEU A 19 13.55 14.67 -15.74
N SER A 20 14.21 13.56 -15.43
CA SER A 20 13.50 12.33 -15.16
C SER A 20 12.78 12.51 -13.84
N THR A 21 11.52 12.89 -13.91
CA THR A 21 10.62 12.81 -12.75
C THR A 21 10.49 11.33 -12.37
N PRO A 22 10.82 10.94 -11.13
CA PRO A 22 10.54 9.58 -10.70
C PRO A 22 9.04 9.34 -10.85
N ALA A 23 8.67 8.32 -11.59
CA ALA A 23 7.29 7.89 -11.68
C ALA A 23 6.86 7.46 -10.28
N LEU A 24 6.13 8.32 -9.57
CA LEU A 24 5.47 7.97 -8.33
C LEU A 24 4.38 6.95 -8.69
N ALA A 25 4.54 5.71 -8.20
CA ALA A 25 3.49 4.72 -8.30
C ALA A 25 2.22 5.31 -7.68
N GLU A 26 1.11 5.25 -8.41
CA GLU A 26 -0.17 5.73 -7.91
C GLU A 26 -0.54 4.96 -6.64
N PRO A 27 -0.97 5.67 -5.57
CA PRO A 27 -1.41 4.98 -4.38
C PRO A 27 -2.66 4.14 -4.68
N ARG A 28 -2.70 2.95 -4.11
CA ARG A 28 -3.85 2.06 -4.23
C ARG A 28 -4.62 2.01 -2.94
N GLN A 29 -5.90 1.73 -3.04
CA GLN A 29 -6.77 1.64 -1.88
C GLN A 29 -7.05 0.19 -1.53
N ILE A 30 -7.06 -0.08 -0.24
CA ILE A 30 -7.50 -1.35 0.31
C ILE A 30 -8.78 -1.08 1.10
N LEU A 31 -9.78 -1.91 0.85
CA LEU A 31 -11.01 -1.93 1.61
C LEU A 31 -11.16 -3.32 2.23
N GLY A 32 -11.64 -3.38 3.46
CA GLY A 32 -11.84 -4.65 4.12
C GLY A 32 -12.87 -4.63 5.23
N TYR A 33 -13.25 -5.83 5.62
CA TYR A 33 -14.16 -6.06 6.75
C TYR A 33 -13.60 -7.16 7.63
N ALA A 34 -13.47 -6.86 8.92
CA ALA A 34 -12.97 -7.79 9.92
C ALA A 34 -14.08 -8.17 10.92
N GLY A 35 -14.00 -9.39 11.44
CA GLY A 35 -14.95 -9.93 12.39
C GLY A 35 -15.99 -10.84 11.76
N ALA A 36 -16.65 -11.66 12.58
CA ALA A 36 -17.63 -12.66 12.13
C ALA A 36 -18.84 -12.04 11.41
N LEU A 37 -19.21 -10.82 11.79
CA LEU A 37 -20.33 -10.07 11.19
C LEU A 37 -19.87 -8.87 10.38
N GLY A 38 -18.57 -8.75 10.11
CA GLY A 38 -18.01 -7.58 9.40
C GLY A 38 -18.13 -6.28 10.19
N GLU A 39 -18.08 -6.34 11.52
CA GLU A 39 -18.28 -5.20 12.40
C GLU A 39 -17.17 -4.17 12.39
N TRP A 40 -16.00 -4.52 11.85
CA TRP A 40 -14.89 -3.60 11.65
C TRP A 40 -14.69 -3.33 10.16
N GLU A 41 -14.76 -2.07 9.78
CA GLU A 41 -14.42 -1.61 8.44
C GLU A 41 -12.95 -1.17 8.40
N LEU A 42 -12.20 -1.73 7.47
CA LEU A 42 -10.80 -1.44 7.27
C LEU A 42 -10.61 -0.66 5.98
N THR A 43 -9.90 0.47 6.07
CA THR A 43 -9.50 1.25 4.91
C THR A 43 -8.00 1.55 4.99
N ALA A 44 -7.32 1.46 3.87
CA ALA A 44 -5.91 1.78 3.79
C ALA A 44 -5.57 2.40 2.44
N THR A 45 -4.58 3.30 2.45
CA THR A 45 -3.97 3.84 1.24
C THR A 45 -2.54 3.36 1.21
N VAL A 46 -2.19 2.57 0.20
CA VAL A 46 -0.91 1.88 0.12
C VAL A 46 -0.14 2.24 -1.13
N ASN A 47 1.19 2.21 -1.03
CA ASN A 47 2.09 2.37 -2.15
C ASN A 47 2.69 1.02 -2.54
N GLU A 48 2.78 0.79 -3.85
CA GLU A 48 3.34 -0.43 -4.42
C GLU A 48 4.86 -0.34 -4.52
N LYS A 49 5.54 -1.40 -4.08
CA LYS A 49 6.95 -1.65 -4.37
C LYS A 49 7.08 -2.98 -5.10
N THR A 50 7.75 -2.98 -6.24
CA THR A 50 8.09 -4.20 -6.93
C THR A 50 9.31 -4.84 -6.25
N ARG A 51 9.14 -6.09 -5.82
CA ARG A 51 10.20 -6.91 -5.24
C ARG A 51 10.57 -8.03 -6.20
N LEU A 52 11.74 -8.65 -5.99
CA LEU A 52 12.24 -9.74 -6.84
C LEU A 52 11.26 -10.92 -6.91
N LEU A 53 10.58 -11.24 -5.81
CA LEU A 53 9.67 -12.39 -5.69
C LEU A 53 8.19 -12.01 -5.62
N GLY A 54 7.84 -10.77 -5.97
CA GLY A 54 6.46 -10.32 -5.94
C GLY A 54 6.31 -8.83 -5.74
N LYS A 55 5.15 -8.44 -5.25
CA LYS A 55 4.79 -7.06 -4.99
C LYS A 55 4.56 -6.83 -3.51
N GLU A 56 5.01 -5.69 -3.02
CA GLU A 56 4.77 -5.24 -1.65
C GLU A 56 3.96 -3.95 -1.67
N PHE A 57 2.94 -3.90 -0.82
CA PHE A 57 2.11 -2.71 -0.64
C PHE A 57 2.16 -2.31 0.82
N SER A 58 2.39 -1.05 1.11
CA SER A 58 2.42 -0.55 2.48
C SER A 58 1.87 0.86 2.60
N GLY A 59 1.28 1.15 3.72
CA GLY A 59 0.74 2.47 4.01
C GLY A 59 -0.11 2.53 5.27
N PRO A 60 -0.65 3.72 5.55
CA PRO A 60 -1.49 3.93 6.72
C PRO A 60 -2.81 3.18 6.63
N LEU A 61 -3.27 2.71 7.77
CA LEU A 61 -4.47 1.90 7.96
C LEU A 61 -5.39 2.57 8.97
N SER A 62 -6.68 2.54 8.68
CA SER A 62 -7.74 2.92 9.62
C SER A 62 -8.76 1.79 9.75
N MET A 63 -9.12 1.47 10.99
CA MET A 63 -10.19 0.53 11.30
C MET A 63 -11.28 1.23 12.09
N LYS A 64 -12.52 1.13 11.63
CA LYS A 64 -13.69 1.69 12.28
C LYS A 64 -14.64 0.59 12.71
N HIS A 65 -15.09 0.65 13.95
CA HIS A 65 -16.10 -0.26 14.46
C HIS A 65 -17.49 0.24 14.04
N VAL A 66 -18.07 -0.38 13.02
CA VAL A 66 -19.31 0.07 12.39
C VAL A 66 -20.56 -0.64 12.92
N GLY A 67 -20.36 -1.69 13.72
CA GLY A 67 -21.45 -2.47 14.31
C GLY A 67 -22.09 -1.90 15.58
N ILE A 68 -21.51 -0.84 16.15
CA ILE A 68 -21.98 -0.20 17.39
C ILE A 68 -22.19 1.28 17.18
N CYS A 69 -23.38 1.76 17.49
CA CYS A 69 -23.66 3.19 17.54
C CYS A 69 -23.30 3.72 18.93
N THR A 70 -22.28 4.56 19.02
CA THR A 70 -21.91 5.26 20.24
C THR A 70 -22.22 6.74 20.09
N GLN A 71 -22.41 7.44 21.23
CA GLN A 71 -22.71 8.87 21.22
C GLN A 71 -21.57 9.72 20.60
N ASP A 72 -20.33 9.22 20.70
CA ASP A 72 -19.14 9.88 20.20
C ASP A 72 -18.74 9.45 18.78
N GLY A 73 -19.60 8.71 18.09
CA GLY A 73 -19.34 8.14 16.78
C GLY A 73 -18.66 6.76 16.85
N PRO A 74 -18.31 6.17 15.70
CA PRO A 74 -17.68 4.85 15.66
C PRO A 74 -16.27 4.92 16.25
N GLU A 75 -15.90 3.88 16.99
CA GLU A 75 -14.53 3.69 17.46
C GLU A 75 -13.60 3.55 16.26
N GLU A 76 -12.52 4.31 16.25
CA GLU A 76 -11.52 4.30 15.19
C GLU A 76 -10.15 3.93 15.76
N ARG A 77 -9.46 3.02 15.09
CA ARG A 77 -8.09 2.62 15.40
C ARG A 77 -7.20 2.86 14.20
N LEU A 78 -6.07 3.50 14.43
CA LEU A 78 -5.10 3.83 13.41
C LEU A 78 -3.90 2.88 13.48
N GLY A 79 -3.30 2.63 12.33
CA GLY A 79 -2.13 1.77 12.25
C GLY A 79 -1.50 1.79 10.87
N GLU A 80 -0.78 0.73 10.58
CA GLU A 80 -0.12 0.51 9.29
C GLU A 80 -0.39 -0.90 8.80
N ILE A 81 -0.44 -1.04 7.48
CA ILE A 81 -0.56 -2.34 6.83
C ILE A 81 0.60 -2.53 5.85
N ARG A 82 1.11 -3.75 5.81
CA ARG A 82 2.09 -4.21 4.84
C ARG A 82 1.61 -5.52 4.23
N LEU A 83 1.39 -5.49 2.92
CA LEU A 83 0.96 -6.65 2.15
C LEU A 83 2.09 -7.14 1.27
N GLN A 84 2.21 -8.45 1.13
CA GLN A 84 3.10 -9.08 0.15
C GLN A 84 2.29 -10.06 -0.69
N ILE A 85 2.36 -9.89 -2.01
CA ILE A 85 1.76 -10.82 -2.96
C ILE A 85 2.88 -11.53 -3.69
N SER A 86 2.93 -12.86 -3.55
CA SER A 86 3.94 -13.69 -4.21
C SER A 86 3.73 -13.72 -5.73
N ALA A 87 4.84 -13.64 -6.49
CA ALA A 87 4.80 -13.78 -7.95
C ALA A 87 4.58 -15.24 -8.38
N PHE A 88 4.90 -16.21 -7.54
CA PHE A 88 4.88 -17.64 -7.87
C PHE A 88 3.67 -18.38 -7.31
N SER A 89 3.14 -17.94 -6.21
CA SER A 89 1.89 -18.41 -5.64
C SER A 89 0.97 -17.22 -5.48
N SER A 90 -0.27 -17.38 -5.76
CA SER A 90 -1.24 -16.28 -5.63
C SER A 90 -1.57 -15.99 -4.16
N GLN A 91 -0.63 -16.26 -3.26
CA GLN A 91 -0.81 -16.06 -1.82
C GLN A 91 -0.53 -14.62 -1.44
N LEU A 92 -1.39 -14.06 -0.62
CA LEU A 92 -1.24 -12.77 0.00
C LEU A 92 -0.94 -12.96 1.48
N ASP A 93 0.18 -12.38 1.93
CA ASP A 93 0.55 -12.31 3.33
C ASP A 93 0.54 -10.85 3.78
N ALA A 94 0.00 -10.58 4.94
CA ALA A 94 -0.10 -9.23 5.47
C ALA A 94 0.31 -9.15 6.93
N LYS A 95 0.87 -8.02 7.29
CA LYS A 95 1.10 -7.62 8.67
C LYS A 95 0.35 -6.31 8.91
N LEU A 96 -0.46 -6.30 9.96
CA LEU A 96 -1.24 -5.13 10.36
C LEU A 96 -0.76 -4.71 11.74
N LEU A 97 -0.21 -3.51 11.82
CA LEU A 97 0.15 -2.90 13.09
C LEU A 97 -0.97 -1.95 13.49
N VAL A 98 -1.75 -2.30 14.49
CA VAL A 98 -2.89 -1.51 14.96
C VAL A 98 -2.67 -1.15 16.41
N GLU A 99 -2.51 0.14 16.69
CA GLU A 99 -2.25 0.68 18.04
C GLU A 99 -1.09 -0.05 18.77
N GLY A 100 -0.01 -0.33 18.05
CA GLY A 100 1.17 -1.01 18.59
C GLY A 100 1.06 -2.54 18.67
N ILE A 101 -0.07 -3.12 18.25
CA ILE A 101 -0.27 -4.56 18.23
C ILE A 101 -0.08 -5.08 16.81
N GLU A 102 0.85 -6.01 16.62
CA GLU A 102 1.11 -6.62 15.32
C GLU A 102 0.21 -7.84 15.12
N CYS A 103 -0.61 -7.79 14.08
CA CYS A 103 -1.46 -8.90 13.65
C CYS A 103 -0.95 -9.46 12.33
N THR A 104 -1.15 -10.74 12.10
CA THR A 104 -0.76 -11.41 10.86
C THR A 104 -2.00 -11.92 10.12
N TYR A 105 -1.92 -11.92 8.79
CA TYR A 105 -3.00 -12.34 7.92
C TYR A 105 -2.43 -13.07 6.72
N SER A 106 -3.09 -14.12 6.29
CA SER A 106 -2.72 -14.88 5.11
C SER A 106 -3.98 -15.29 4.35
N ALA A 107 -3.95 -15.11 3.04
CA ALA A 107 -5.08 -15.46 2.18
C ALA A 107 -4.61 -15.96 0.82
N GLN A 108 -5.42 -16.81 0.20
CA GLN A 108 -5.24 -17.23 -1.18
C GLN A 108 -5.79 -16.17 -2.12
N SER A 109 -5.20 -16.10 -3.33
CA SER A 109 -5.65 -15.19 -4.38
C SER A 109 -7.04 -15.56 -4.87
N SER A 110 -8.00 -14.88 -4.33
CA SER A 110 -9.35 -14.79 -4.88
C SER A 110 -9.88 -13.40 -4.56
N THR A 111 -10.73 -12.87 -5.40
CA THR A 111 -11.33 -11.57 -5.12
C THR A 111 -12.72 -11.76 -4.56
N PRO A 112 -12.98 -11.40 -3.30
CA PRO A 112 -12.07 -10.81 -2.32
C PRO A 112 -11.07 -11.82 -1.73
N TYR A 113 -9.97 -11.31 -1.19
CA TYR A 113 -9.07 -12.11 -0.37
C TYR A 113 -9.76 -12.43 0.94
N SER A 114 -9.88 -13.71 1.27
CA SER A 114 -10.51 -14.17 2.50
C SER A 114 -9.54 -15.00 3.32
N GLY A 115 -9.40 -14.67 4.59
CA GLY A 115 -8.52 -15.37 5.49
C GLY A 115 -8.79 -15.00 6.93
N MET A 116 -7.92 -15.47 7.82
CA MET A 116 -8.02 -15.20 9.24
C MET A 116 -6.90 -14.27 9.69
N MET A 117 -7.26 -13.23 10.41
CA MET A 117 -6.32 -12.31 11.03
C MET A 117 -6.05 -12.78 12.46
N ALA A 118 -4.79 -13.05 12.75
CA ALA A 118 -4.33 -13.49 14.06
C ALA A 118 -3.57 -12.39 14.77
N CYS A 119 -4.03 -12.02 15.94
CA CYS A 119 -3.37 -11.06 16.84
C CYS A 119 -2.90 -11.76 18.10
N PRO A 120 -1.82 -11.29 18.78
CA PRO A 120 -1.38 -11.85 20.05
C PRO A 120 -2.50 -11.80 21.10
N ASP A 121 -2.62 -12.87 21.89
CA ASP A 121 -3.56 -12.97 23.03
C ASP A 121 -5.05 -12.81 22.66
N ARG A 122 -5.39 -13.02 21.39
CA ARG A 122 -6.77 -12.98 20.91
C ARG A 122 -7.06 -14.13 19.96
N GLU A 123 -8.30 -14.51 19.86
CA GLU A 123 -8.74 -15.45 18.84
C GLU A 123 -8.62 -14.84 17.46
N ALA A 124 -8.27 -15.67 16.47
CA ALA A 124 -8.25 -15.26 15.08
C ALA A 124 -9.65 -14.86 14.61
N ILE A 125 -9.74 -13.79 13.85
CA ILE A 125 -11.01 -13.29 13.32
C ILE A 125 -10.98 -13.30 11.79
N PRO A 126 -12.13 -13.52 11.13
CA PRO A 126 -12.20 -13.44 9.68
C PRO A 126 -11.90 -12.03 9.18
N LEU A 127 -11.14 -11.94 8.10
CA LEU A 127 -10.84 -10.68 7.43
C LEU A 127 -10.97 -10.87 5.93
N LYS A 128 -11.77 -10.03 5.30
CA LYS A 128 -11.89 -9.95 3.84
C LYS A 128 -11.29 -8.65 3.36
N LEU A 129 -10.44 -8.73 2.34
CA LEU A 129 -9.77 -7.57 1.76
C LEU A 129 -10.03 -7.48 0.26
N TRP A 130 -10.24 -6.26 -0.20
CA TRP A 130 -10.27 -5.89 -1.61
C TRP A 130 -9.14 -4.90 -1.89
N LEU A 131 -8.33 -5.21 -2.86
CA LEU A 131 -7.31 -4.32 -3.39
C LEU A 131 -7.86 -3.66 -4.66
N LYS A 132 -8.00 -2.37 -4.63
CA LYS A 132 -8.54 -1.59 -5.75
C LYS A 132 -7.46 -0.89 -6.56
#